data_101cdbff7540d93837ebd373d54e6c12
#
_entry.id   101cdbff7540d93837ebd373d54e6c12
#
_cell.length_a   1.000
_cell.length_b   1.000
_cell.length_c   1.000
_cell.angle_alpha   90.00
_cell.angle_beta   90.00
_cell.angle_gamma   90.00
#
_symmetry.space_group_name_H-M   'P 1'
#
loop_
_entity.id
_entity.type
_entity.pdbx_description
1 polymer ?
#
loop_
_entity_poly.entity_id
_entity_poly.type
_entity_poly.pdbx_seq_one_letter_code
_entity_poly.pdbx_strand_id
1 'polypeptide(L)'
;MGTSRSLRGWTVVLAGTSLASVLALAAAPQAASQGASATGVPGGAALYTEHCASCHGASATGDGPMTRALKHAPPDLTNLSLKNNGVFPSARVHRIIEGRDIESHGDRDMPVWGDVFKVQSDRPSREVTQKRIDAIVAFLESIQRRKA
;
A
#
# COMPACT_ATOMS: atom_id res chain seq x y z
N MET A 1 16.76 -87.25 41.05
CA MET A 1 18.11 -86.76 40.73
C MET A 1 17.93 -85.72 39.59
N GLY A 2 18.14 -84.52 39.88
CA GLY A 2 17.96 -83.59 38.84
C GLY A 2 18.48 -82.20 39.18
N THR A 3 19.34 -81.69 38.60
CA THR A 3 20.06 -80.47 38.90
C THR A 3 19.43 -79.26 38.28
N SER A 4 19.08 -78.31 39.14
CA SER A 4 18.74 -76.92 38.75
C SER A 4 19.87 -76.25 38.00
N ARG A 5 19.53 -75.53 36.94
CA ARG A 5 20.39 -74.51 36.39
C ARG A 5 19.57 -73.22 36.17
N SER A 6 19.90 -72.33 37.07
CA SER A 6 19.50 -70.90 37.04
C SER A 6 20.15 -70.24 35.82
N LEU A 7 19.32 -69.61 34.97
CA LEU A 7 19.76 -68.70 33.93
C LEU A 7 19.41 -67.28 34.36
N ARG A 8 20.49 -66.54 34.65
CA ARG A 8 20.44 -65.12 34.98
C ARG A 8 19.93 -64.31 33.82
N GLY A 9 18.84 -63.59 34.04
CA GLY A 9 18.30 -62.63 33.10
C GLY A 9 19.23 -61.44 32.91
N TRP A 10 19.54 -61.18 31.69
CA TRP A 10 20.16 -59.91 31.27
C TRP A 10 19.05 -58.96 30.86
N THR A 11 18.87 -57.97 31.71
CA THR A 11 18.04 -56.79 31.36
C THR A 11 18.84 -55.89 30.46
N VAL A 12 18.45 -55.83 29.19
CA VAL A 12 18.98 -54.86 28.23
C VAL A 12 18.14 -53.59 28.40
N VAL A 13 18.78 -52.54 28.97
CA VAL A 13 18.22 -51.20 29.03
C VAL A 13 18.49 -50.55 27.67
N LEU A 14 17.47 -50.47 26.85
CA LEU A 14 17.50 -49.64 25.66
C LEU A 14 17.24 -48.18 26.03
N ALA A 15 18.31 -47.39 26.07
CA ALA A 15 18.24 -45.95 26.19
C ALA A 15 17.73 -45.40 24.86
N GLY A 16 16.44 -45.05 24.84
CA GLY A 16 15.81 -44.35 23.71
C GLY A 16 16.24 -42.88 23.67
N THR A 17 17.14 -42.53 22.81
CA THR A 17 17.45 -41.14 22.46
C THR A 17 16.34 -40.56 21.59
N SER A 18 15.38 -39.86 22.18
CA SER A 18 14.38 -39.07 21.46
C SER A 18 15.07 -37.88 20.83
N LEU A 19 15.32 -37.92 19.52
CA LEU A 19 15.64 -36.74 18.73
C LEU A 19 14.35 -35.92 18.58
N ALA A 20 14.21 -34.88 19.39
CA ALA A 20 13.21 -33.84 19.17
C ALA A 20 13.62 -33.00 17.97
N SER A 21 13.06 -33.31 16.80
CA SER A 21 13.19 -32.48 15.61
C SER A 21 12.38 -31.20 15.82
N VAL A 22 13.07 -30.10 16.17
CA VAL A 22 12.48 -28.76 16.19
C VAL A 22 12.30 -28.32 14.73
N LEU A 23 11.08 -28.45 14.22
CA LEU A 23 10.68 -27.83 12.96
C LEU A 23 10.63 -26.31 13.21
N ALA A 24 11.68 -25.60 12.80
CA ALA A 24 11.66 -24.14 12.73
C ALA A 24 10.74 -23.75 11.56
N LEU A 25 9.50 -23.39 11.86
CA LEU A 25 8.60 -22.75 10.91
C LEU A 25 9.20 -21.37 10.58
N ALA A 26 9.89 -21.27 9.46
CA ALA A 26 10.29 -19.98 8.91
C ALA A 26 9.02 -19.21 8.55
N ALA A 27 8.67 -18.21 9.37
CA ALA A 27 7.63 -17.26 9.05
C ALA A 27 8.09 -16.45 7.84
N ALA A 28 7.54 -16.75 6.66
CA ALA A 28 7.69 -15.91 5.50
C ALA A 28 7.13 -14.52 5.82
N PRO A 29 7.81 -13.42 5.43
CA PRO A 29 7.23 -12.09 5.56
C PRO A 29 5.93 -12.06 4.74
N GLN A 30 4.81 -11.97 5.44
CA GLN A 30 3.52 -11.72 4.80
C GLN A 30 3.61 -10.32 4.21
N ALA A 31 3.67 -10.24 2.88
CA ALA A 31 3.43 -9.00 2.19
C ALA A 31 2.08 -8.47 2.70
N ALA A 32 2.12 -7.29 3.32
CA ALA A 32 0.93 -6.64 3.82
C ALA A 32 -0.04 -6.49 2.65
N SER A 33 -1.05 -7.35 2.59
CA SER A 33 -2.16 -7.19 1.66
C SER A 33 -2.82 -5.87 2.05
N GLN A 34 -2.65 -4.86 1.20
CA GLN A 34 -3.33 -3.58 1.35
C GLN A 34 -4.83 -3.86 1.20
N GLY A 35 -5.47 -4.08 2.36
CA GLY A 35 -6.84 -4.52 2.45
C GLY A 35 -7.77 -3.52 1.80
N ALA A 36 -8.69 -4.03 0.99
CA ALA A 36 -9.88 -3.28 0.61
C ALA A 36 -10.53 -2.76 1.91
N SER A 37 -10.70 -1.44 1.98
CA SER A 37 -11.40 -0.83 3.11
C SER A 37 -12.78 -1.46 3.27
N ALA A 38 -13.24 -1.66 4.50
CA ALA A 38 -14.58 -2.22 4.82
C ALA A 38 -15.76 -1.48 4.14
N THR A 39 -15.50 -0.35 3.50
CA THR A 39 -16.44 0.48 2.72
C THR A 39 -16.55 0.10 1.25
N GLY A 40 -15.80 -0.92 0.77
CA GLY A 40 -15.76 -1.29 -0.66
C GLY A 40 -15.02 -0.29 -1.56
N VAL A 41 -14.39 0.73 -0.99
CA VAL A 41 -13.51 1.67 -1.72
C VAL A 41 -12.07 1.16 -1.65
N PRO A 42 -11.34 1.07 -2.78
CA PRO A 42 -9.94 0.70 -2.78
C PRO A 42 -9.09 1.63 -1.91
N GLY A 43 -8.01 1.12 -1.32
CA GLY A 43 -7.08 1.94 -0.54
C GLY A 43 -6.39 3.00 -1.39
N GLY A 44 -5.97 4.09 -0.77
CA GLY A 44 -5.38 5.25 -1.46
C GLY A 44 -4.16 4.92 -2.31
N ALA A 45 -3.30 4.01 -1.87
CA ALA A 45 -2.14 3.55 -2.64
C ALA A 45 -2.55 2.81 -3.93
N ALA A 46 -3.58 1.98 -3.86
CA ALA A 46 -4.10 1.27 -5.02
C ALA A 46 -4.73 2.25 -6.03
N LEU A 47 -5.56 3.18 -5.55
CA LEU A 47 -6.15 4.24 -6.38
C LEU A 47 -5.07 5.12 -7.01
N TYR A 48 -4.03 5.48 -6.27
CA TYR A 48 -2.91 6.24 -6.80
C TYR A 48 -2.19 5.48 -7.91
N THR A 49 -1.89 4.20 -7.70
CA THR A 49 -1.21 3.36 -8.69
C THR A 49 -2.03 3.26 -9.98
N GLU A 50 -3.33 3.07 -9.85
CA GLU A 50 -4.24 2.90 -10.99
C GLU A 50 -4.44 4.19 -11.80
N HIS A 51 -4.58 5.34 -11.12
CA HIS A 51 -5.06 6.56 -11.76
C HIS A 51 -4.00 7.67 -11.89
N CYS A 52 -2.97 7.66 -11.04
CA CYS A 52 -2.03 8.79 -10.92
C CYS A 52 -0.60 8.44 -11.36
N ALA A 53 -0.15 7.20 -11.11
CA ALA A 53 1.23 6.81 -11.27
C ALA A 53 1.73 6.87 -12.72
N SER A 54 0.85 6.75 -13.71
CA SER A 54 1.22 6.87 -15.14
C SER A 54 1.86 8.22 -15.47
N CYS A 55 1.41 9.29 -14.82
CA CYS A 55 1.95 10.64 -14.99
C CYS A 55 2.88 11.03 -13.84
N HIS A 56 2.46 10.81 -12.58
CA HIS A 56 3.20 11.26 -11.40
C HIS A 56 4.32 10.31 -10.95
N GLY A 57 4.45 9.12 -11.56
CA GLY A 57 5.43 8.11 -11.17
C GLY A 57 4.97 7.24 -9.99
N ALA A 58 5.52 6.03 -9.89
CA ALA A 58 5.19 5.10 -8.80
C ALA A 58 5.66 5.65 -7.43
N SER A 59 6.74 6.44 -7.43
CA SER A 59 7.29 7.12 -6.25
C SER A 59 6.70 8.52 -6.02
N ALA A 60 5.76 8.96 -6.85
CA ALA A 60 5.11 10.26 -6.81
C ALA A 60 6.09 11.45 -7.01
N THR A 61 7.22 11.24 -7.71
CA THR A 61 8.25 12.26 -7.95
C THR A 61 8.10 13.01 -9.28
N GLY A 62 7.03 12.72 -10.05
CA GLY A 62 6.76 13.37 -11.33
C GLY A 62 7.45 12.70 -12.52
N ASP A 63 7.96 11.48 -12.35
CA ASP A 63 8.75 10.71 -13.30
C ASP A 63 7.97 9.58 -13.98
N GLY A 64 6.66 9.68 -14.04
CA GLY A 64 5.80 8.69 -14.68
C GLY A 64 6.08 8.50 -16.17
N PRO A 65 5.78 7.32 -16.73
CA PRO A 65 6.06 7.02 -18.16
C PRO A 65 5.40 7.99 -19.14
N MET A 66 4.27 8.59 -18.75
CA MET A 66 3.55 9.56 -19.59
C MET A 66 4.13 10.98 -19.53
N THR A 67 5.06 11.27 -18.61
CA THR A 67 5.60 12.62 -18.39
C THR A 67 6.16 13.25 -19.69
N ARG A 68 6.77 12.44 -20.56
CA ARG A 68 7.33 12.93 -21.82
C ARG A 68 6.29 13.38 -22.85
N ALA A 69 5.04 12.95 -22.69
CA ALA A 69 3.93 13.32 -23.56
C ALA A 69 3.15 14.54 -23.06
N LEU A 70 3.44 15.00 -21.84
CA LEU A 70 2.78 16.16 -21.22
C LEU A 70 3.51 17.45 -21.60
N LYS A 71 2.78 18.55 -21.70
CA LYS A 71 3.36 19.87 -21.95
C LYS A 71 4.25 20.33 -20.78
N HIS A 72 3.86 19.97 -19.56
CA HIS A 72 4.58 20.29 -18.33
C HIS A 72 4.79 19.02 -17.52
N ALA A 73 5.99 18.85 -16.99
CA ALA A 73 6.27 17.72 -16.09
C ALA A 73 5.43 17.85 -14.82
N PRO A 74 4.78 16.75 -14.37
CA PRO A 74 4.06 16.74 -13.12
C PRO A 74 4.97 17.10 -11.95
N PRO A 75 4.48 17.82 -10.94
CA PRO A 75 5.28 18.15 -9.77
C PRO A 75 5.61 16.90 -8.94
N ASP A 76 6.72 16.97 -8.20
CA ASP A 76 7.05 16.03 -7.12
C ASP A 76 6.04 16.20 -5.98
N LEU A 77 5.14 15.21 -5.84
CA LEU A 77 4.08 15.19 -4.85
C LEU A 77 4.57 14.84 -3.44
N THR A 78 5.79 14.32 -3.30
CA THR A 78 6.39 14.01 -1.99
C THR A 78 6.87 15.25 -1.25
N ASN A 79 6.94 16.39 -1.91
CA ASN A 79 7.46 17.64 -1.39
C ASN A 79 6.38 18.69 -1.08
N LEU A 80 5.10 18.34 -1.12
CA LEU A 80 4.01 19.29 -0.92
C LEU A 80 4.03 19.93 0.46
N SER A 81 4.30 19.14 1.50
CA SER A 81 4.46 19.67 2.86
C SER A 81 5.65 20.62 2.99
N LEU A 82 6.80 20.26 2.40
CA LEU A 82 7.99 21.11 2.44
C LEU A 82 7.77 22.48 1.77
N LYS A 83 7.04 22.48 0.65
CA LYS A 83 6.66 23.68 -0.10
C LYS A 83 5.56 24.50 0.59
N ASN A 84 4.94 23.96 1.63
CA ASN A 84 3.86 24.57 2.38
C ASN A 84 4.18 24.68 3.89
N ASN A 85 5.38 25.16 4.20
CA ASN A 85 5.85 25.42 5.58
C ASN A 85 5.78 24.21 6.51
N GLY A 86 5.95 22.99 5.98
CA GLY A 86 5.93 21.74 6.73
C GLY A 86 4.53 21.13 6.94
N VAL A 87 3.48 21.82 6.48
CA VAL A 87 2.09 21.34 6.62
C VAL A 87 1.59 20.80 5.29
N PHE A 88 1.04 19.59 5.29
CA PHE A 88 0.44 19.02 4.09
C PHE A 88 -0.85 19.77 3.71
N PRO A 89 -0.96 20.30 2.48
CA PRO A 89 -2.10 21.14 2.09
C PRO A 89 -3.31 20.30 1.62
N SER A 90 -3.83 19.42 2.48
CA SER A 90 -4.85 18.41 2.17
C SER A 90 -6.07 18.98 1.44
N ALA A 91 -6.63 20.09 1.93
CA ALA A 91 -7.81 20.72 1.32
C ALA A 91 -7.53 21.22 -0.12
N ARG A 92 -6.34 21.74 -0.38
CA ARG A 92 -5.95 22.17 -1.72
C ARG A 92 -5.77 20.96 -2.64
N VAL A 93 -5.04 19.93 -2.19
CA VAL A 93 -4.83 18.69 -2.95
C VAL A 93 -6.16 18.04 -3.31
N HIS A 94 -7.09 17.99 -2.34
CA HIS A 94 -8.44 17.47 -2.57
C HIS A 94 -9.17 18.23 -3.70
N ARG A 95 -9.19 19.57 -3.66
CA ARG A 95 -9.85 20.38 -4.70
C ARG A 95 -9.22 20.20 -6.07
N ILE A 96 -7.89 20.06 -6.11
CA ILE A 96 -7.15 19.81 -7.35
C ILE A 96 -7.57 18.47 -7.97
N ILE A 97 -7.59 17.39 -7.20
CA ILE A 97 -8.01 16.06 -7.66
C ILE A 97 -9.47 16.08 -8.09
N GLU A 98 -10.34 16.76 -7.34
CA GLU A 98 -11.75 16.90 -7.69
C GLU A 98 -11.97 17.71 -8.97
N GLY A 99 -11.01 18.54 -9.38
CA GLY A 99 -11.08 19.40 -10.56
C GLY A 99 -11.68 20.78 -10.32
N ARG A 100 -11.71 21.25 -9.07
CA ARG A 100 -12.21 22.57 -8.70
C ARG A 100 -11.14 23.66 -8.68
N ASP A 101 -9.88 23.30 -8.67
CA ASP A 101 -8.74 24.22 -8.65
C ASP A 101 -7.89 24.00 -9.91
N ILE A 102 -8.50 24.31 -11.06
CA ILE A 102 -7.92 24.03 -12.39
C ILE A 102 -6.76 24.98 -12.70
N GLU A 103 -6.78 26.20 -12.18
CA GLU A 103 -5.75 27.20 -12.44
C GLU A 103 -4.38 26.79 -11.90
N SER A 104 -4.34 26.00 -10.83
CA SER A 104 -3.09 25.54 -10.22
C SER A 104 -2.38 24.41 -10.97
N HIS A 105 -3.03 23.82 -12.00
CA HIS A 105 -2.43 22.78 -12.85
C HIS A 105 -1.87 23.32 -14.18
N GLY A 106 -1.93 24.62 -14.42
CA GLY A 106 -1.29 25.31 -15.53
C GLY A 106 -1.79 24.96 -16.92
N ASP A 107 -2.19 23.74 -17.13
CA ASP A 107 -2.83 23.19 -18.34
C ASP A 107 -3.67 21.96 -17.95
N ARG A 108 -4.72 21.69 -18.71
CA ARG A 108 -5.68 20.60 -18.47
C ARG A 108 -5.12 19.20 -18.78
N ASP A 109 -3.83 18.98 -18.54
CA ASP A 109 -3.20 17.69 -18.80
C ASP A 109 -3.60 16.64 -17.73
N MET A 110 -4.00 17.09 -16.54
CA MET A 110 -4.53 16.21 -15.49
C MET A 110 -6.04 16.03 -15.64
N PRO A 111 -6.57 14.81 -15.67
CA PRO A 111 -8.00 14.56 -15.70
C PRO A 111 -8.74 15.13 -14.48
N VAL A 112 -10.01 15.50 -14.67
CA VAL A 112 -10.92 15.87 -13.56
C VAL A 112 -11.40 14.59 -12.90
N TRP A 113 -10.64 14.11 -11.91
CA TRP A 113 -10.90 12.81 -11.27
C TRP A 113 -12.25 12.75 -10.56
N GLY A 114 -12.78 13.89 -10.10
CA GLY A 114 -14.12 13.97 -9.55
C GLY A 114 -15.20 13.47 -10.52
N ASP A 115 -15.04 13.72 -11.82
CA ASP A 115 -15.99 13.25 -12.83
C ASP A 115 -15.70 11.83 -13.26
N VAL A 116 -14.42 11.47 -13.41
CA VAL A 116 -14.01 10.09 -13.72
C VAL A 116 -14.54 9.10 -12.68
N PHE A 117 -14.37 9.40 -11.40
CA PHE A 117 -14.83 8.52 -10.31
C PHE A 117 -16.34 8.41 -10.19
N LYS A 118 -17.10 9.40 -10.64
CA LYS A 118 -18.57 9.30 -10.74
C LYS A 118 -18.98 8.25 -11.78
N VAL A 119 -18.30 8.22 -12.94
CA VAL A 119 -18.66 7.33 -14.04
C VAL A 119 -18.18 5.91 -13.81
N GLN A 120 -17.02 5.73 -13.17
CA GLN A 120 -16.40 4.42 -12.93
C GLN A 120 -16.96 3.67 -11.70
N SER A 121 -17.96 4.20 -11.04
CA SER A 121 -18.54 3.55 -9.85
C SER A 121 -19.78 2.75 -10.23
N ASP A 122 -19.86 1.49 -9.79
CA ASP A 122 -21.09 0.68 -9.87
C ASP A 122 -22.27 1.30 -9.12
N ARG A 123 -21.96 2.19 -8.20
CA ARG A 123 -22.92 3.01 -7.45
C ARG A 123 -22.48 4.47 -7.52
N PRO A 124 -22.80 5.20 -8.62
CA PRO A 124 -22.45 6.58 -8.77
C PRO A 124 -23.05 7.40 -7.64
N SER A 125 -22.24 7.78 -6.66
CA SER A 125 -22.65 8.68 -5.60
C SER A 125 -21.54 9.68 -5.32
N ARG A 126 -21.93 10.88 -4.92
CA ARG A 126 -21.00 11.91 -4.48
C ARG A 126 -20.14 11.40 -3.31
N GLU A 127 -20.75 10.64 -2.42
CA GLU A 127 -20.07 10.08 -1.26
C GLU A 127 -18.95 9.11 -1.65
N VAL A 128 -19.19 8.18 -2.58
CA VAL A 128 -18.17 7.23 -3.07
C VAL A 128 -17.03 7.99 -3.75
N THR A 129 -17.35 9.00 -4.57
CA THR A 129 -16.35 9.85 -5.21
C THR A 129 -15.47 10.55 -4.18
N GLN A 130 -16.07 11.18 -3.17
CA GLN A 130 -15.33 11.87 -2.11
C GLN A 130 -14.43 10.89 -1.34
N LYS A 131 -14.93 9.72 -0.94
CA LYS A 131 -14.12 8.69 -0.25
C LYS A 131 -12.92 8.24 -1.05
N ARG A 132 -13.03 8.10 -2.38
CA ARG A 132 -11.89 7.78 -3.25
C ARG A 132 -10.85 8.90 -3.25
N ILE A 133 -11.29 10.14 -3.38
CA ILE A 133 -10.40 11.31 -3.34
C ILE A 133 -9.73 11.43 -1.97
N ASP A 134 -10.49 11.28 -0.88
CA ASP A 134 -9.96 11.32 0.49
C ASP A 134 -8.89 10.23 0.72
N ALA A 135 -9.11 9.04 0.20
CA ALA A 135 -8.14 7.94 0.29
C ALA A 135 -6.84 8.29 -0.46
N ILE A 136 -6.91 8.88 -1.66
CA ILE A 136 -5.72 9.34 -2.40
C ILE A 136 -5.01 10.46 -1.63
N VAL A 137 -5.74 11.43 -1.09
CA VAL A 137 -5.18 12.54 -0.30
C VAL A 137 -4.45 12.02 0.92
N ALA A 138 -5.04 11.07 1.67
CA ALA A 138 -4.42 10.44 2.82
C ALA A 138 -3.14 9.66 2.45
N PHE A 139 -3.16 8.96 1.31
CA PHE A 139 -1.96 8.30 0.79
C PHE A 139 -0.86 9.31 0.48
N LEU A 140 -1.16 10.39 -0.25
CA LEU A 140 -0.19 11.43 -0.57
C LEU A 140 0.39 12.10 0.69
N GLU A 141 -0.42 12.32 1.72
CA GLU A 141 0.05 12.82 3.01
C GLU A 141 1.03 11.86 3.68
N SER A 142 0.76 10.56 3.61
CA SER A 142 1.60 9.52 4.23
C SER A 142 3.00 9.41 3.63
N ILE A 143 3.18 9.81 2.37
CA ILE A 143 4.46 9.73 1.65
C ILE A 143 5.23 11.06 1.62
N GLN A 144 4.80 12.06 2.38
CA GLN A 144 5.49 13.34 2.42
C GLN A 144 6.90 13.25 3.02
N ARG A 145 7.85 13.89 2.37
CA ARG A 145 9.22 14.05 2.92
C ARG A 145 9.17 14.96 4.13
N ARG A 146 9.91 14.58 5.17
CA ARG A 146 10.10 15.40 6.37
C ARG A 146 11.30 16.30 6.19
N LYS A 147 11.23 17.49 6.77
CA LYS A 147 12.41 18.34 6.91
C LYS A 147 13.38 17.65 7.86
N ALA A 148 14.62 17.44 7.41
CA ALA A 148 15.70 16.96 8.26
C ALA A 148 16.06 18.02 9.31
#